data_8e8ad50420151c32d2f580e39e59122c
#
_entry.id   8e8ad50420151c32d2f580e39e59122c
#
_cell.length_a   1.000
_cell.length_b   1.000
_cell.length_c   1.000
_cell.angle_alpha   90.00
_cell.angle_beta   90.00
_cell.angle_gamma   90.00
#
_symmetry.space_group_name_H-M   'P 1'
#
loop_
_entity.id
_entity.type
_entity.pdbx_description
1 polymer ?
#
loop_
_entity_poly.entity_id
_entity_poly.type
_entity_poly.pdbx_seq_one_letter_code
_entity_poly.pdbx_strand_id
1 'polypeptide(L)'
;LFFSLLISTIFNANASNSYDTKEVSNFIDYMAKKHNYKKNDLRNLFNQIKEEKKLKKFFKKAPERRLTWNGCEQNEKQCINYKSLFVTDHNIKNGKLFIDENYNNLKKASETFGVPEEIIVAIIGIETRYGKNLGNFKTFDTLASLSVGPNKGRRAEFYRTELENFLLLCRENNLDPSSIKGSYAGALGKPQFISSSYRNYAIDFDGDSYADLWSSNADVIGSVANYLEKNGWKRDCLLYTSDAADEEDS
;
A
#
# COMPACT_ATOMS: atom_id res chain seq x y z
N LEU A 1 -20.41 -21.69 62.81
CA LEU A 1 -20.02 -20.76 61.78
C LEU A 1 -19.01 -21.44 60.82
N PHE A 2 -19.52 -21.99 59.70
CA PHE A 2 -18.68 -22.55 58.63
C PHE A 2 -18.45 -21.47 57.61
N PHE A 3 -17.21 -21.04 57.45
CA PHE A 3 -16.79 -20.18 56.33
C PHE A 3 -16.36 -21.08 55.14
N SER A 4 -17.19 -21.14 54.11
CA SER A 4 -16.89 -21.82 52.86
C SER A 4 -16.08 -20.87 51.99
N LEU A 5 -14.78 -21.15 51.78
CA LEU A 5 -13.92 -20.46 50.85
C LEU A 5 -14.26 -20.95 49.44
N LEU A 6 -14.98 -20.14 48.65
CA LEU A 6 -15.13 -20.32 47.21
C LEU A 6 -13.82 -19.87 46.51
N ILE A 7 -13.00 -20.85 46.12
CA ILE A 7 -11.87 -20.62 45.21
C ILE A 7 -12.47 -20.54 43.82
N SER A 8 -12.64 -19.30 43.30
CA SER A 8 -12.96 -19.07 41.91
C SER A 8 -11.68 -19.29 41.06
N THR A 9 -11.59 -20.47 40.47
CA THR A 9 -10.60 -20.73 39.40
C THR A 9 -10.98 -19.89 38.21
N ILE A 10 -10.23 -18.81 37.99
CA ILE A 10 -10.30 -18.03 36.74
C ILE A 10 -9.69 -18.91 35.64
N PHE A 11 -10.54 -19.59 34.90
CA PHE A 11 -10.15 -20.16 33.62
C PHE A 11 -9.82 -19.00 32.67
N ASN A 12 -8.55 -18.65 32.57
CA ASN A 12 -8.06 -17.90 31.41
C ASN A 12 -8.25 -18.80 30.19
N ALA A 13 -9.35 -18.65 29.50
CA ALA A 13 -9.49 -19.16 28.14
C ALA A 13 -8.44 -18.45 27.30
N ASN A 14 -7.30 -19.10 27.07
CA ASN A 14 -6.35 -18.71 26.04
C ASN A 14 -7.12 -18.72 24.71
N ALA A 15 -7.51 -17.55 24.22
CA ALA A 15 -7.98 -17.40 22.86
C ALA A 15 -6.85 -17.95 21.97
N SER A 16 -7.11 -19.07 21.28
CA SER A 16 -6.14 -19.65 20.36
C SER A 16 -5.71 -18.57 19.37
N ASN A 17 -4.41 -18.30 19.34
CA ASN A 17 -3.88 -17.31 18.40
C ASN A 17 -4.17 -17.80 16.98
N SER A 18 -4.94 -17.05 16.20
CA SER A 18 -5.35 -17.40 14.83
C SER A 18 -4.15 -17.53 13.87
N TYR A 19 -2.95 -17.18 14.31
CA TYR A 19 -1.68 -17.29 13.61
C TYR A 19 -0.77 -18.42 14.12
N ASP A 20 -1.24 -19.25 15.06
CA ASP A 20 -0.54 -20.49 15.44
C ASP A 20 -0.94 -21.62 14.46
N THR A 21 -0.48 -21.50 13.23
CA THR A 21 -0.82 -22.42 12.13
C THR A 21 0.43 -22.98 11.47
N LYS A 22 0.26 -24.10 10.76
CA LYS A 22 1.34 -24.72 9.98
C LYS A 22 1.85 -23.77 8.87
N GLU A 23 0.97 -23.00 8.26
CA GLU A 23 1.33 -22.03 7.22
C GLU A 23 2.23 -20.91 7.77
N VAL A 24 1.93 -20.38 8.94
CA VAL A 24 2.77 -19.38 9.63
C VAL A 24 4.12 -20.00 10.00
N SER A 25 4.13 -21.23 10.55
CA SER A 25 5.38 -21.92 10.87
C SER A 25 6.24 -22.13 9.63
N ASN A 26 5.66 -22.57 8.52
CA ASN A 26 6.35 -22.76 7.24
C ASN A 26 6.91 -21.43 6.70
N PHE A 27 6.19 -20.34 6.84
CA PHE A 27 6.67 -19.02 6.43
C PHE A 27 7.84 -18.55 7.29
N ILE A 28 7.77 -18.76 8.61
CA ILE A 28 8.85 -18.43 9.53
C ILE A 28 10.11 -19.24 9.20
N ASP A 29 9.95 -20.55 8.93
CA ASP A 29 11.07 -21.42 8.55
C ASP A 29 11.69 -21.00 7.21
N TYR A 30 10.87 -20.60 6.24
CA TYR A 30 11.30 -20.06 4.97
C TYR A 30 12.12 -18.78 5.15
N MET A 31 11.61 -17.80 5.92
CA MET A 31 12.31 -16.54 6.18
C MET A 31 13.64 -16.74 6.94
N ALA A 32 13.65 -17.68 7.89
CA ALA A 32 14.88 -18.02 8.61
C ALA A 32 15.93 -18.65 7.69
N LYS A 33 15.50 -19.60 6.84
CA LYS A 33 16.41 -20.30 5.92
C LYS A 33 16.94 -19.41 4.79
N LYS A 34 16.06 -18.63 4.17
CA LYS A 34 16.40 -17.83 2.99
C LYS A 34 17.05 -16.50 3.34
N HIS A 35 16.61 -15.86 4.43
CA HIS A 35 16.98 -14.51 4.76
C HIS A 35 17.63 -14.34 6.14
N ASN A 36 17.96 -15.41 6.83
CA ASN A 36 18.61 -15.42 8.15
C ASN A 36 17.82 -14.67 9.24
N TYR A 37 16.49 -14.71 9.19
CA TYR A 37 15.67 -14.17 10.27
C TYR A 37 15.70 -15.09 11.50
N LYS A 38 15.71 -14.47 12.68
CA LYS A 38 15.53 -15.24 13.93
C LYS A 38 14.07 -15.67 14.03
N LYS A 39 13.83 -17.00 14.13
CA LYS A 39 12.46 -17.55 14.20
C LYS A 39 11.65 -16.97 15.35
N ASN A 40 12.29 -16.73 16.51
CA ASN A 40 11.61 -16.20 17.68
C ASN A 40 11.14 -14.75 17.47
N ASP A 41 11.91 -13.92 16.77
CA ASP A 41 11.52 -12.54 16.49
C ASP A 41 10.27 -12.52 15.57
N LEU A 42 10.25 -13.36 14.54
CA LEU A 42 9.08 -13.51 13.68
C LEU A 42 7.87 -14.07 14.44
N ARG A 43 8.04 -15.09 15.29
CA ARG A 43 6.95 -15.60 16.13
C ARG A 43 6.36 -14.51 17.01
N ASN A 44 7.21 -13.67 17.62
CA ASN A 44 6.77 -12.55 18.44
C ASN A 44 5.95 -11.54 17.62
N LEU A 45 6.35 -11.23 16.38
CA LEU A 45 5.56 -10.37 15.49
C LEU A 45 4.17 -10.98 15.20
N PHE A 46 4.11 -12.25 14.82
CA PHE A 46 2.83 -12.93 14.57
C PHE A 46 1.95 -13.01 15.81
N ASN A 47 2.52 -13.18 17.00
CA ASN A 47 1.78 -13.21 18.27
C ASN A 47 1.18 -11.86 18.66
N GLN A 48 1.72 -10.75 18.13
CA GLN A 48 1.22 -9.40 18.39
C GLN A 48 0.09 -8.98 17.44
N ILE A 49 -0.20 -9.75 16.39
CA ILE A 49 -1.24 -9.42 15.42
C ILE A 49 -2.60 -9.36 16.12
N LYS A 50 -3.29 -8.23 15.96
CA LYS A 50 -4.67 -8.05 16.38
C LYS A 50 -5.58 -8.25 15.20
N GLU A 51 -6.54 -9.15 15.30
CA GLU A 51 -7.51 -9.41 14.21
C GLU A 51 -8.28 -8.13 13.87
N GLU A 52 -8.01 -7.59 12.68
CA GLU A 52 -8.71 -6.43 12.14
C GLU A 52 -10.06 -6.86 11.53
N LYS A 53 -11.13 -6.83 12.32
CA LYS A 53 -12.52 -7.12 11.86
C LYS A 53 -12.93 -6.26 10.67
N LYS A 54 -12.36 -5.05 10.56
CA LYS A 54 -12.58 -4.12 9.44
C LYS A 54 -12.03 -4.66 8.12
N LEU A 55 -10.91 -5.40 8.16
CA LEU A 55 -10.26 -5.92 6.96
C LEU A 55 -11.21 -6.80 6.12
N LYS A 56 -11.93 -7.72 6.76
CA LYS A 56 -12.95 -8.58 6.10
C LYS A 56 -14.01 -7.77 5.36
N LYS A 57 -14.40 -6.62 5.91
CA LYS A 57 -15.44 -5.76 5.32
C LYS A 57 -14.95 -5.11 4.02
N PHE A 58 -13.69 -4.65 3.98
CA PHE A 58 -13.11 -4.04 2.78
C PHE A 58 -13.00 -5.05 1.64
N PHE A 59 -12.55 -6.28 1.88
CA PHE A 59 -12.45 -7.30 0.84
C PHE A 59 -13.80 -7.82 0.33
N LYS A 60 -14.84 -7.81 1.16
CA LYS A 60 -16.21 -8.19 0.73
C LYS A 60 -16.86 -7.12 -0.15
N LYS A 61 -16.54 -5.85 0.05
CA LYS A 61 -17.13 -4.69 -0.63
C LYS A 61 -16.04 -3.80 -1.19
N ALA A 62 -15.13 -4.39 -1.99
CA ALA A 62 -14.08 -3.60 -2.63
C ALA A 62 -14.72 -2.44 -3.41
N PRO A 63 -14.41 -1.17 -3.05
CA PRO A 63 -15.03 0.00 -3.68
C PRO A 63 -14.84 0.02 -5.19
N GLU A 64 -13.71 -0.50 -5.66
CA GLU A 64 -13.29 -0.54 -7.06
C GLU A 64 -14.27 -1.28 -7.96
N ARG A 65 -15.03 -2.26 -7.42
CA ARG A 65 -16.03 -3.01 -8.18
C ARG A 65 -17.23 -2.17 -8.63
N ARG A 66 -17.37 -0.97 -8.09
CA ARG A 66 -18.47 -0.04 -8.39
C ARG A 66 -18.02 1.16 -9.21
N LEU A 67 -16.71 1.24 -9.49
CA LEU A 67 -16.13 2.31 -10.28
C LEU A 67 -16.32 2.02 -11.75
N THR A 68 -16.85 2.99 -12.50
CA THR A 68 -16.95 2.94 -13.95
C THR A 68 -16.26 4.14 -14.56
N TRP A 69 -15.59 3.91 -15.68
CA TRP A 69 -14.88 4.98 -16.40
C TRP A 69 -15.83 5.87 -17.19
N ASN A 70 -16.78 5.25 -17.88
CA ASN A 70 -17.68 5.92 -18.82
C ASN A 70 -18.95 6.51 -18.17
N GLY A 71 -18.98 6.57 -16.84
CA GLY A 71 -20.15 7.04 -16.10
C GLY A 71 -21.14 5.92 -15.76
N CYS A 72 -22.19 6.30 -15.07
CA CYS A 72 -23.20 5.35 -14.59
C CYS A 72 -24.45 5.44 -15.44
N GLU A 73 -25.00 4.29 -15.84
CA GLU A 73 -26.32 4.25 -16.46
C GLU A 73 -27.40 4.66 -15.47
N GLN A 74 -28.48 5.30 -15.95
CA GLN A 74 -29.50 5.94 -15.09
C GLN A 74 -30.16 5.02 -14.07
N ASN A 75 -30.04 3.69 -14.22
CA ASN A 75 -30.65 2.68 -13.35
C ASN A 75 -29.67 1.95 -12.42
N GLU A 76 -28.38 2.23 -12.47
CA GLU A 76 -27.38 1.58 -11.62
C GLU A 76 -27.21 2.29 -10.26
N LYS A 77 -28.01 1.90 -9.28
CA LYS A 77 -27.98 2.45 -7.91
C LYS A 77 -26.63 2.29 -7.16
N GLN A 78 -25.65 1.57 -7.69
CA GLN A 78 -24.37 1.27 -7.01
C GLN A 78 -23.12 1.69 -7.80
N CYS A 79 -23.29 2.28 -8.96
CA CYS A 79 -22.22 2.76 -9.81
C CYS A 79 -21.65 4.09 -9.27
N ILE A 80 -20.34 4.25 -9.39
CA ILE A 80 -19.63 5.48 -9.05
C ILE A 80 -18.79 5.88 -10.27
N ASN A 81 -19.04 7.07 -10.80
CA ASN A 81 -18.22 7.62 -11.88
C ASN A 81 -16.81 7.93 -11.37
N TYR A 82 -15.80 7.28 -11.94
CA TYR A 82 -14.40 7.44 -11.55
C TYR A 82 -13.93 8.89 -11.72
N LYS A 83 -14.23 9.50 -12.87
CA LYS A 83 -13.86 10.90 -13.15
C LYS A 83 -14.38 11.88 -12.11
N SER A 84 -15.65 11.75 -11.70
CA SER A 84 -16.25 12.65 -10.72
C SER A 84 -15.67 12.52 -9.31
N LEU A 85 -15.01 11.39 -8.99
CA LEU A 85 -14.33 11.21 -7.71
C LEU A 85 -13.00 11.95 -7.62
N PHE A 86 -12.28 12.02 -8.73
CA PHE A 86 -10.91 12.52 -8.76
C PHE A 86 -10.78 13.88 -9.42
N VAL A 87 -11.55 14.16 -10.48
CA VAL A 87 -11.52 15.45 -11.18
C VAL A 87 -12.55 16.40 -10.55
N THR A 88 -12.16 16.99 -9.43
CA THR A 88 -12.95 17.98 -8.69
C THR A 88 -12.15 19.28 -8.55
N ASP A 89 -12.82 20.43 -8.43
CA ASP A 89 -12.15 21.72 -8.22
C ASP A 89 -11.20 21.69 -7.01
N HIS A 90 -11.61 20.98 -5.95
CA HIS A 90 -10.79 20.80 -4.75
C HIS A 90 -9.49 20.03 -5.07
N ASN A 91 -9.57 18.91 -5.79
CA ASN A 91 -8.39 18.12 -6.13
C ASN A 91 -7.50 18.87 -7.14
N ILE A 92 -8.08 19.54 -8.11
CA ILE A 92 -7.35 20.39 -9.07
C ILE A 92 -6.59 21.50 -8.34
N LYS A 93 -7.25 22.19 -7.41
CA LYS A 93 -6.60 23.24 -6.59
C LYS A 93 -5.44 22.67 -5.77
N ASN A 94 -5.63 21.52 -5.10
CA ASN A 94 -4.57 20.89 -4.34
C ASN A 94 -3.40 20.42 -5.25
N GLY A 95 -3.69 19.95 -6.47
CA GLY A 95 -2.66 19.60 -7.44
C GLY A 95 -1.80 20.79 -7.85
N LYS A 96 -2.42 21.92 -8.14
CA LYS A 96 -1.70 23.16 -8.44
C LYS A 96 -0.81 23.61 -7.27
N LEU A 97 -1.34 23.59 -6.04
CA LEU A 97 -0.54 23.89 -4.85
C LEU A 97 0.65 22.93 -4.68
N PHE A 98 0.43 21.63 -4.92
CA PHE A 98 1.51 20.65 -4.84
C PHE A 98 2.59 20.89 -5.91
N ILE A 99 2.21 21.31 -7.12
CA ILE A 99 3.15 21.71 -8.19
C ILE A 99 3.96 22.91 -7.73
N ASP A 100 3.32 23.96 -7.25
CA ASP A 100 3.98 25.19 -6.83
C ASP A 100 4.98 24.92 -5.69
N GLU A 101 4.57 24.13 -4.69
CA GLU A 101 5.41 23.78 -3.53
C GLU A 101 6.60 22.87 -3.88
N ASN A 102 6.48 22.06 -4.94
CA ASN A 102 7.48 21.06 -5.29
C ASN A 102 8.10 21.26 -6.68
N TYR A 103 8.00 22.47 -7.24
CA TYR A 103 8.38 22.78 -8.62
C TYR A 103 9.79 22.27 -8.99
N ASN A 104 10.80 22.54 -8.17
CA ASN A 104 12.18 22.15 -8.45
C ASN A 104 12.36 20.62 -8.50
N ASN A 105 11.71 19.88 -7.60
CA ASN A 105 11.78 18.42 -7.57
C ASN A 105 11.02 17.79 -8.75
N LEU A 106 9.87 18.34 -9.12
CA LEU A 106 9.09 17.90 -10.27
C LEU A 106 9.87 18.12 -11.57
N LYS A 107 10.42 19.32 -11.76
CA LYS A 107 11.27 19.64 -12.92
C LYS A 107 12.47 18.70 -13.00
N LYS A 108 13.24 18.54 -11.91
CA LYS A 108 14.38 17.61 -11.84
C LYS A 108 13.96 16.17 -12.19
N ALA A 109 12.82 15.69 -11.68
CA ALA A 109 12.31 14.35 -11.97
C ALA A 109 11.90 14.20 -13.44
N SER A 110 11.18 15.18 -13.99
CA SER A 110 10.79 15.19 -15.40
C SER A 110 12.01 15.19 -16.34
N GLU A 111 13.00 16.02 -16.06
CA GLU A 111 14.25 16.04 -16.84
C GLU A 111 15.03 14.73 -16.73
N THR A 112 15.08 14.10 -15.55
CA THR A 112 15.82 12.87 -15.28
C THR A 112 15.16 11.65 -15.92
N PHE A 113 13.86 11.46 -15.69
CA PHE A 113 13.15 10.24 -16.06
C PHE A 113 12.26 10.37 -17.31
N GLY A 114 12.11 11.57 -17.84
CA GLY A 114 11.28 11.84 -19.02
C GLY A 114 9.79 11.73 -18.79
N VAL A 115 9.33 11.80 -17.53
CA VAL A 115 7.92 11.73 -17.15
C VAL A 115 7.40 13.16 -16.94
N PRO A 116 6.30 13.58 -17.60
CA PRO A 116 5.72 14.90 -17.38
C PRO A 116 5.33 15.14 -15.92
N GLU A 117 5.55 16.35 -15.44
CA GLU A 117 5.29 16.75 -14.05
C GLU A 117 3.82 16.49 -13.66
N GLU A 118 2.89 16.76 -14.57
CA GLU A 118 1.45 16.59 -14.38
C GLU A 118 1.07 15.12 -14.15
N ILE A 119 1.77 14.18 -14.79
CA ILE A 119 1.53 12.75 -14.61
C ILE A 119 1.98 12.31 -13.22
N ILE A 120 3.15 12.74 -12.77
CA ILE A 120 3.67 12.45 -11.44
C ILE A 120 2.68 12.98 -10.39
N VAL A 121 2.25 14.23 -10.52
CA VAL A 121 1.33 14.90 -9.60
C VAL A 121 -0.05 14.24 -9.61
N ALA A 122 -0.56 13.85 -10.79
CA ALA A 122 -1.86 13.18 -10.91
C ALA A 122 -1.86 11.83 -10.18
N ILE A 123 -0.80 11.02 -10.30
CA ILE A 123 -0.66 9.75 -9.58
C ILE A 123 -0.69 9.98 -8.07
N ILE A 124 0.15 10.89 -7.53
CA ILE A 124 0.20 11.19 -6.10
C ILE A 124 -1.16 11.70 -5.59
N GLY A 125 -1.85 12.49 -6.43
CA GLY A 125 -3.19 13.00 -6.12
C GLY A 125 -4.26 11.91 -6.06
N ILE A 126 -4.26 10.98 -7.00
CA ILE A 126 -5.21 9.85 -7.07
C ILE A 126 -4.95 8.88 -5.92
N GLU A 127 -3.70 8.52 -5.66
CA GLU A 127 -3.34 7.50 -4.67
C GLU A 127 -3.65 7.96 -3.23
N THR A 128 -3.23 9.14 -2.86
CA THR A 128 -3.32 9.58 -1.44
C THR A 128 -3.83 10.99 -1.22
N ARG A 129 -4.32 11.67 -2.27
CA ARG A 129 -4.66 13.10 -2.20
C ARG A 129 -3.49 13.92 -1.64
N TYR A 130 -2.34 13.73 -2.25
CA TYR A 130 -1.09 14.41 -1.85
C TYR A 130 -0.66 14.11 -0.41
N GLY A 131 -0.78 12.84 0.00
CA GLY A 131 -0.39 12.37 1.33
C GLY A 131 -1.44 12.52 2.44
N LYS A 132 -2.65 13.01 2.13
CA LYS A 132 -3.73 13.16 3.14
C LYS A 132 -4.35 11.83 3.56
N ASN A 133 -4.19 10.76 2.76
CA ASN A 133 -4.84 9.47 3.00
C ASN A 133 -3.88 8.30 2.75
N LEU A 134 -2.95 8.07 3.66
CA LEU A 134 -1.92 7.02 3.56
C LEU A 134 -2.40 5.62 3.96
N GLY A 135 -3.62 5.51 4.49
CA GLY A 135 -4.13 4.30 5.12
C GLY A 135 -3.79 4.21 6.61
N ASN A 136 -4.57 3.40 7.34
CA ASN A 136 -4.45 3.27 8.80
C ASN A 136 -4.34 1.81 9.26
N PHE A 137 -4.13 0.88 8.33
CA PHE A 137 -3.97 -0.52 8.66
C PHE A 137 -2.50 -0.82 8.95
N LYS A 138 -2.22 -1.61 9.98
CA LYS A 138 -0.87 -2.13 10.20
C LYS A 138 -0.50 -3.03 9.04
N THR A 139 0.54 -2.68 8.31
CA THR A 139 0.92 -3.35 7.05
C THR A 139 1.30 -4.79 7.28
N PHE A 140 2.08 -5.08 8.35
CA PHE A 140 2.41 -6.45 8.72
C PHE A 140 1.18 -7.29 8.97
N ASP A 141 0.26 -6.81 9.83
CA ASP A 141 -0.98 -7.53 10.19
C ASP A 141 -1.84 -7.79 8.95
N THR A 142 -1.93 -6.79 8.05
CA THR A 142 -2.68 -6.89 6.80
C THR A 142 -2.09 -7.96 5.88
N LEU A 143 -0.81 -7.86 5.56
CA LEU A 143 -0.14 -8.80 4.66
C LEU A 143 -0.10 -10.22 5.23
N ALA A 144 0.15 -10.37 6.53
CA ALA A 144 0.08 -11.66 7.22
C ALA A 144 -1.33 -12.28 7.12
N SER A 145 -2.36 -11.48 7.37
CA SER A 145 -3.75 -11.92 7.30
C SER A 145 -4.16 -12.42 5.91
N LEU A 146 -3.70 -11.74 4.85
CA LEU A 146 -4.03 -12.03 3.46
C LEU A 146 -3.23 -13.16 2.85
N SER A 147 -2.05 -13.45 3.41
CA SER A 147 -1.11 -14.47 2.90
C SER A 147 -1.22 -15.81 3.62
N VAL A 148 -0.93 -15.83 4.91
CA VAL A 148 -0.84 -17.05 5.74
C VAL A 148 -1.90 -17.10 6.83
N GLY A 149 -2.69 -16.06 6.98
CA GLY A 149 -3.68 -15.89 8.04
C GLY A 149 -5.11 -16.21 7.62
N PRO A 150 -6.08 -15.80 8.46
CA PRO A 150 -7.48 -16.19 8.31
C PRO A 150 -8.21 -15.55 7.12
N ASN A 151 -7.65 -14.52 6.50
CA ASN A 151 -8.24 -13.86 5.34
C ASN A 151 -7.53 -14.20 4.01
N LYS A 152 -6.70 -15.26 4.00
CA LYS A 152 -6.07 -15.74 2.78
C LYS A 152 -7.10 -16.10 1.72
N GLY A 153 -6.85 -15.70 0.49
CA GLY A 153 -7.73 -15.93 -0.64
C GLY A 153 -6.94 -16.33 -1.89
N ARG A 154 -7.58 -16.20 -3.06
CA ARG A 154 -6.96 -16.55 -4.36
C ARG A 154 -5.60 -15.89 -4.61
N ARG A 155 -5.34 -14.71 -4.03
CA ARG A 155 -4.07 -13.97 -4.16
C ARG A 155 -3.11 -14.19 -2.99
N ALA A 156 -3.25 -15.26 -2.21
CA ALA A 156 -2.44 -15.51 -1.02
C ALA A 156 -0.92 -15.54 -1.32
N GLU A 157 -0.50 -16.18 -2.43
CA GLU A 157 0.91 -16.22 -2.83
C GLU A 157 1.47 -14.84 -3.18
N PHE A 158 0.69 -13.99 -3.85
CA PHE A 158 1.07 -12.60 -4.09
C PHE A 158 1.31 -11.87 -2.75
N TYR A 159 0.37 -11.95 -1.81
CA TYR A 159 0.52 -11.30 -0.51
C TYR A 159 1.65 -11.92 0.34
N ARG A 160 1.96 -13.20 0.14
CA ARG A 160 3.10 -13.83 0.79
C ARG A 160 4.43 -13.25 0.30
N THR A 161 4.56 -13.04 -1.00
CA THR A 161 5.71 -12.35 -1.60
C THR A 161 5.81 -10.93 -1.09
N GLU A 162 4.69 -10.21 -0.96
CA GLU A 162 4.68 -8.85 -0.42
C GLU A 162 5.01 -8.82 1.08
N LEU A 163 4.59 -9.80 1.87
CA LEU A 163 4.96 -9.94 3.28
C LEU A 163 6.48 -10.19 3.45
N GLU A 164 7.06 -11.05 2.60
CA GLU A 164 8.50 -11.27 2.53
C GLU A 164 9.23 -9.96 2.22
N ASN A 165 8.82 -9.26 1.15
CA ASN A 165 9.42 -7.98 0.77
C ASN A 165 9.22 -6.89 1.84
N PHE A 166 8.09 -6.87 2.53
CA PHE A 166 7.84 -5.93 3.62
C PHE A 166 8.81 -6.12 4.79
N LEU A 167 9.02 -7.36 5.21
CA LEU A 167 9.98 -7.66 6.26
C LEU A 167 11.41 -7.28 5.85
N LEU A 168 11.79 -7.56 4.60
CA LEU A 168 13.09 -7.18 4.06
C LEU A 168 13.24 -5.65 4.01
N LEU A 169 12.23 -4.95 3.50
CA LEU A 169 12.18 -3.49 3.48
C LEU A 169 12.40 -2.90 4.89
N CYS A 170 11.68 -3.42 5.89
CA CYS A 170 11.81 -2.95 7.26
C CYS A 170 13.22 -3.16 7.80
N ARG A 171 13.83 -4.31 7.53
CA ARG A 171 15.21 -4.61 7.96
C ARG A 171 16.24 -3.73 7.26
N GLU A 172 16.10 -3.55 5.95
CA GLU A 172 17.00 -2.75 5.12
C GLU A 172 17.01 -1.27 5.55
N ASN A 173 15.86 -0.77 6.02
CA ASN A 173 15.69 0.62 6.42
C ASN A 173 15.59 0.82 7.96
N ASN A 174 15.90 -0.21 8.74
CA ASN A 174 15.84 -0.18 10.20
C ASN A 174 14.47 0.29 10.76
N LEU A 175 13.38 -0.13 10.12
CA LEU A 175 12.00 0.18 10.51
C LEU A 175 11.42 -0.93 11.38
N ASP A 176 10.56 -0.56 12.34
CA ASP A 176 9.78 -1.54 13.12
C ASP A 176 8.56 -2.03 12.31
N PRO A 177 8.53 -3.32 11.89
CA PRO A 177 7.41 -3.86 11.12
C PRO A 177 6.04 -3.73 11.82
N SER A 178 6.03 -3.68 13.15
CA SER A 178 4.78 -3.60 13.94
C SER A 178 4.16 -2.21 13.92
N SER A 179 4.90 -1.18 13.54
CA SER A 179 4.50 0.23 13.58
C SER A 179 4.03 0.77 12.22
N ILE A 180 4.52 0.22 11.12
CA ILE A 180 4.25 0.73 9.77
C ILE A 180 2.78 0.55 9.39
N LYS A 181 2.19 1.64 8.89
CA LYS A 181 0.81 1.68 8.42
C LYS A 181 0.74 1.91 6.92
N GLY A 182 -0.32 1.37 6.32
CA GLY A 182 -0.61 1.49 4.91
C GLY A 182 -2.08 1.26 4.59
N SER A 183 -2.38 0.94 3.34
CA SER A 183 -3.74 0.62 2.92
C SER A 183 -4.23 -0.73 3.44
N TYR A 184 -5.52 -0.99 3.27
CA TYR A 184 -6.13 -2.30 3.58
C TYR A 184 -5.56 -3.47 2.74
N ALA A 185 -4.84 -3.18 1.66
CA ALA A 185 -4.14 -4.15 0.82
C ALA A 185 -2.62 -4.15 1.02
N GLY A 186 -2.09 -3.38 1.98
CA GLY A 186 -0.67 -3.34 2.33
C GLY A 186 0.18 -2.39 1.49
N ALA A 187 -0.43 -1.45 0.75
CA ALA A 187 0.30 -0.43 0.02
C ALA A 187 0.82 0.68 0.96
N LEU A 188 1.97 1.26 0.63
CA LEU A 188 2.82 2.08 1.49
C LEU A 188 3.04 3.50 0.95
N GLY A 189 3.07 4.46 1.85
CA GLY A 189 3.49 5.83 1.59
C GLY A 189 2.55 6.62 0.67
N LYS A 190 2.97 7.82 0.28
CA LYS A 190 2.19 8.71 -0.61
C LYS A 190 1.91 8.11 -1.99
N PRO A 191 2.85 7.33 -2.63
CA PRO A 191 2.60 6.73 -3.93
C PRO A 191 1.88 5.38 -3.86
N GLN A 192 1.49 4.90 -2.67
CA GLN A 192 0.83 3.60 -2.46
C GLN A 192 1.59 2.42 -3.09
N PHE A 193 2.91 2.41 -2.96
CA PHE A 193 3.73 1.31 -3.44
C PHE A 193 3.49 0.04 -2.62
N ILE A 194 3.36 -1.11 -3.30
CA ILE A 194 3.49 -2.41 -2.62
C ILE A 194 4.94 -2.62 -2.20
N SER A 195 5.18 -3.50 -1.25
CA SER A 195 6.50 -3.66 -0.62
C SER A 195 7.62 -4.00 -1.62
N SER A 196 7.32 -4.84 -2.60
CA SER A 196 8.25 -5.17 -3.68
C SER A 196 8.55 -3.96 -4.58
N SER A 197 7.54 -3.13 -4.89
CA SER A 197 7.74 -1.90 -5.65
C SER A 197 8.56 -0.87 -4.86
N TYR A 198 8.33 -0.75 -3.56
CA TYR A 198 9.15 0.12 -2.71
C TYR A 198 10.63 -0.28 -2.80
N ARG A 199 10.96 -1.55 -2.59
CA ARG A 199 12.34 -2.04 -2.62
C ARG A 199 13.02 -1.90 -3.98
N ASN A 200 12.25 -1.99 -5.07
CA ASN A 200 12.79 -1.97 -6.43
C ASN A 200 12.86 -0.57 -7.03
N TYR A 201 11.97 0.34 -6.63
CA TYR A 201 11.78 1.61 -7.34
C TYR A 201 11.84 2.86 -6.45
N ALA A 202 11.76 2.74 -5.11
CA ALA A 202 11.97 3.89 -4.25
C ALA A 202 13.42 4.35 -4.34
N ILE A 203 13.60 5.66 -4.44
CA ILE A 203 14.91 6.30 -4.51
C ILE A 203 14.99 7.46 -3.51
N ASP A 204 16.16 7.63 -2.94
CA ASP A 204 16.56 8.82 -2.23
C ASP A 204 16.84 9.93 -3.27
N PHE A 205 15.88 10.83 -3.45
CA PHE A 205 15.93 11.85 -4.50
C PHE A 205 16.40 13.21 -3.98
N ASP A 206 16.30 13.43 -2.68
CA ASP A 206 16.85 14.63 -2.01
C ASP A 206 18.30 14.44 -1.50
N GLY A 207 18.77 13.19 -1.43
CA GLY A 207 20.18 12.87 -1.11
C GLY A 207 20.47 12.79 0.38
N ASP A 208 19.45 12.52 1.21
CA ASP A 208 19.60 12.39 2.66
C ASP A 208 20.02 10.97 3.12
N SER A 209 20.24 10.05 2.17
CA SER A 209 20.61 8.64 2.33
C SER A 209 19.45 7.72 2.74
N TYR A 210 18.20 8.17 2.62
CA TYR A 210 17.02 7.39 2.90
C TYR A 210 15.87 7.70 1.94
N ALA A 211 15.27 6.70 1.32
CA ALA A 211 14.10 6.89 0.46
C ALA A 211 12.81 6.94 1.29
N ASP A 212 12.39 8.14 1.73
CA ASP A 212 11.19 8.34 2.56
C ASP A 212 9.94 8.60 1.73
N LEU A 213 9.16 7.57 1.48
CA LEU A 213 7.88 7.72 0.74
C LEU A 213 6.71 8.19 1.61
N TRP A 214 6.91 8.43 2.91
CA TRP A 214 5.87 8.97 3.80
C TRP A 214 5.96 10.48 3.96
N SER A 215 7.16 11.02 4.17
CA SER A 215 7.38 12.41 4.54
C SER A 215 8.02 13.24 3.43
N SER A 216 9.06 12.72 2.74
CA SER A 216 9.77 13.43 1.69
C SER A 216 8.96 13.48 0.38
N ASN A 217 8.52 14.69 -0.02
CA ASN A 217 7.90 14.88 -1.34
C ASN A 217 8.92 14.68 -2.47
N ALA A 218 10.19 14.99 -2.24
CA ALA A 218 11.23 14.79 -3.23
C ALA A 218 11.37 13.30 -3.60
N ASP A 219 11.48 12.44 -2.59
CA ASP A 219 11.60 11.00 -2.80
C ASP A 219 10.36 10.40 -3.43
N VAL A 220 9.19 10.85 -3.00
CA VAL A 220 7.91 10.43 -3.60
C VAL A 220 7.86 10.78 -5.07
N ILE A 221 8.20 12.01 -5.46
CA ILE A 221 8.22 12.49 -6.84
C ILE A 221 9.24 11.68 -7.66
N GLY A 222 10.47 11.57 -7.16
CA GLY A 222 11.52 10.82 -7.81
C GLY A 222 11.18 9.34 -7.98
N SER A 223 10.63 8.72 -6.94
CA SER A 223 10.26 7.30 -6.97
C SER A 223 9.10 7.00 -7.90
N VAL A 224 8.07 7.86 -7.98
CA VAL A 224 6.98 7.71 -8.96
C VAL A 224 7.52 7.81 -10.39
N ALA A 225 8.39 8.79 -10.66
CA ALA A 225 8.99 8.96 -11.97
C ALA A 225 9.89 7.78 -12.35
N ASN A 226 10.75 7.33 -11.42
CA ASN A 226 11.59 6.14 -11.60
C ASN A 226 10.76 4.86 -11.84
N TYR A 227 9.66 4.68 -11.10
CA TYR A 227 8.74 3.56 -11.32
C TYR A 227 8.19 3.55 -12.75
N LEU A 228 7.71 4.67 -13.24
CA LEU A 228 7.16 4.78 -14.60
C LEU A 228 8.24 4.51 -15.65
N GLU A 229 9.42 5.11 -15.53
CA GLU A 229 10.54 4.89 -16.45
C GLU A 229 10.95 3.42 -16.50
N LYS A 230 11.13 2.77 -15.35
CA LYS A 230 11.50 1.35 -15.25
C LYS A 230 10.40 0.41 -15.77
N ASN A 231 9.15 0.83 -15.78
CA ASN A 231 8.02 0.07 -16.29
C ASN A 231 7.61 0.47 -17.72
N GLY A 232 8.50 1.11 -18.48
CA GLY A 232 8.34 1.30 -19.91
C GLY A 232 7.83 2.67 -20.35
N TRP A 233 7.73 3.64 -19.43
CA TRP A 233 7.46 5.02 -19.84
C TRP A 233 8.57 5.48 -20.79
N LYS A 234 8.18 6.03 -21.91
CA LYS A 234 9.12 6.61 -22.89
C LYS A 234 8.93 8.13 -22.90
N ARG A 235 10.05 8.86 -22.94
CA ARG A 235 10.03 10.30 -23.21
C ARG A 235 9.28 10.52 -24.52
N ASP A 236 8.45 11.52 -24.56
CA ASP A 236 7.60 11.85 -25.72
C ASP A 236 6.51 10.82 -26.04
N CYS A 237 6.19 9.92 -25.12
CA CYS A 237 5.01 9.07 -25.23
C CYS A 237 3.77 9.97 -25.15
N LEU A 238 3.07 10.13 -26.28
CA LEU A 238 1.76 10.78 -26.28
C LEU A 238 0.81 9.89 -25.48
N LEU A 239 0.30 10.41 -24.37
CA LEU A 239 -0.89 9.85 -23.77
C LEU A 239 -1.99 9.93 -24.82
N TYR A 240 -2.71 8.82 -25.04
CA TYR A 240 -3.92 8.82 -25.85
C TYR A 240 -4.82 9.95 -25.37
N THR A 241 -4.89 11.02 -26.16
CA THR A 241 -5.89 12.06 -25.97
C THR A 241 -7.19 11.60 -26.61
N SER A 242 -8.32 12.16 -26.22
CA SER A 242 -9.63 11.83 -26.82
C SER A 242 -9.63 11.95 -28.35
N ASP A 243 -8.79 12.79 -28.90
CA ASP A 243 -8.66 13.03 -30.33
C ASP A 243 -8.01 11.85 -31.09
N ALA A 244 -7.18 11.04 -30.40
CA ALA A 244 -6.59 9.84 -31.01
C ALA A 244 -7.57 8.64 -31.02
N ALA A 245 -8.60 8.65 -30.19
CA ALA A 245 -9.62 7.62 -30.18
C ALA A 245 -10.65 7.80 -31.32
N ASP A 246 -10.80 9.03 -31.83
CA ASP A 246 -11.74 9.35 -32.92
C ASP A 246 -11.15 9.04 -34.32
N GLU A 247 -9.84 8.82 -34.43
CA GLU A 247 -9.18 8.50 -35.71
C GLU A 247 -9.21 7.00 -36.07
N GLU A 248 -9.48 6.11 -35.11
CA GLU A 248 -9.58 4.66 -35.38
C GLU A 248 -10.97 4.21 -35.89
N ASP A 249 -12.01 5.06 -35.82
CA ASP A 249 -13.37 4.77 -36.26
C ASP A 249 -13.75 5.42 -37.63
N SER A 250 -12.78 5.90 -38.40
CA SER A 250 -13.02 6.49 -39.72
C SER A 250 -12.55 5.64 -40.91
#